data_d9cccca02e5f6f33c48f6554cfa8abe9
#
_entry.id   d9cccca02e5f6f33c48f6554cfa8abe9
#
_cell.length_a   1.000
_cell.length_b   1.000
_cell.length_c   1.000
_cell.angle_alpha   90.00
_cell.angle_beta   90.00
_cell.angle_gamma   90.00
#
_symmetry.space_group_name_H-M   'P 1'
#
loop_
_entity.id
_entity.type
_entity.pdbx_description
1 polymer ?
#
loop_
_entity_poly.entity_id
_entity_poly.type
_entity_poly.pdbx_seq_one_letter_code
_entity_poly.pdbx_strand_id
1 'polypeptide(L)'
;MNWLIKDQRNGAAVSRQHKLKIFSRSIVVIVSVLVLQACSDGNNSSDNGASFASCEGFSTESGQFPERTLFSGGMDRYYSLKVPTVTDPLRPLPLVFDFHGFGSNKEQQAGYSQFGALVEEEQFILITPDGIDNSWNAGTCCGNAVNAAVDDVAFVNDMITEVSREYCVDSNRIYSAGMSNGGFISYRLACELSDKIAAIAPVAAANVTTSCAPSRPVPVIAFNGTADVLVSYSRGLRAVDEWALQNQCESQPRRVYEQGDVTCLAYEECSQGATTELCIIDEGGHTWPGGFNLQDIFPWAGKTTQNIDATRQAWAFFKAHPLTD
;
A
#
# COMPACT_ATOMS: atom_id res chain seq x y z
N MET A 1 -22.85 44.05 20.49
CA MET A 1 -24.17 43.91 21.13
C MET A 1 -24.09 42.74 22.06
N ASN A 2 -23.96 43.01 23.37
CA ASN A 2 -23.84 42.06 24.47
C ASN A 2 -25.14 41.27 24.64
N TRP A 3 -25.03 39.99 25.06
CA TRP A 3 -25.85 39.41 26.12
C TRP A 3 -25.06 38.28 26.79
N LEU A 4 -24.59 38.59 28.01
CA LEU A 4 -24.30 37.74 29.14
C LEU A 4 -25.63 37.39 29.82
N ILE A 5 -25.69 36.23 30.55
CA ILE A 5 -26.23 36.07 31.91
C ILE A 5 -26.35 34.57 32.24
N LYS A 6 -25.52 34.12 33.19
CA LYS A 6 -25.75 33.61 34.55
C LYS A 6 -26.43 32.25 34.69
N ASP A 7 -25.77 31.25 35.23
CA ASP A 7 -25.37 30.88 36.61
C ASP A 7 -26.55 30.44 37.50
N GLN A 8 -26.45 29.29 38.10
CA GLN A 8 -26.69 28.86 39.48
C GLN A 8 -27.10 27.34 39.53
N ARG A 9 -26.28 26.48 40.07
CA ARG A 9 -26.04 25.99 41.47
C ARG A 9 -27.06 24.97 42.02
N ASN A 10 -26.47 24.04 42.67
CA ASN A 10 -26.88 23.14 43.78
C ASN A 10 -27.34 21.75 43.32
N GLY A 11 -26.77 20.63 43.75
CA GLY A 11 -26.11 20.27 44.98
C GLY A 11 -26.80 19.07 45.56
N ALA A 12 -26.14 17.97 45.77
CA ALA A 12 -26.33 17.09 46.94
C ALA A 12 -25.65 15.72 46.73
N ALA A 13 -24.70 15.46 47.59
CA ALA A 13 -24.07 14.16 47.80
C ALA A 13 -25.02 13.23 48.57
N VAL A 14 -25.04 11.94 48.20
CA VAL A 14 -25.49 10.88 49.13
C VAL A 14 -24.51 9.73 49.05
N SER A 15 -23.75 9.63 50.13
CA SER A 15 -22.95 8.48 50.57
C SER A 15 -23.85 7.29 50.91
N ARG A 16 -23.54 6.09 50.48
CA ARG A 16 -23.88 4.85 51.19
C ARG A 16 -22.78 3.82 51.05
N GLN A 17 -22.07 3.68 52.16
CA GLN A 17 -21.26 2.49 52.49
C GLN A 17 -22.20 1.33 52.80
N HIS A 18 -21.88 0.13 52.34
CA HIS A 18 -22.28 -1.11 53.02
C HIS A 18 -21.22 -2.19 52.80
N LYS A 19 -20.44 -2.35 53.83
CA LYS A 19 -20.08 -3.52 54.66
C LYS A 19 -19.78 -4.86 53.96
N LEU A 20 -18.54 -5.24 54.20
CA LEU A 20 -17.96 -6.59 54.14
C LEU A 20 -18.85 -7.70 54.73
N LYS A 21 -18.86 -8.85 54.10
CA LYS A 21 -18.99 -10.13 54.78
C LYS A 21 -17.94 -11.11 54.27
N ILE A 22 -17.01 -11.39 55.18
CA ILE A 22 -16.04 -12.48 55.12
C ILE A 22 -16.79 -13.77 55.46
N PHE A 23 -16.65 -14.81 54.62
CA PHE A 23 -16.91 -16.18 55.03
C PHE A 23 -15.73 -17.06 54.68
N SER A 24 -15.05 -17.46 55.74
CA SER A 24 -14.04 -18.52 55.82
C SER A 24 -14.72 -19.89 55.88
N ARG A 25 -14.21 -20.88 55.17
CA ARG A 25 -14.21 -22.32 55.51
C ARG A 25 -13.40 -23.07 54.46
N SER A 26 -12.25 -23.46 54.89
CA SER A 26 -11.82 -24.80 55.41
C SER A 26 -11.42 -25.78 54.30
N ILE A 27 -10.19 -26.05 54.34
CA ILE A 27 -9.28 -27.02 53.76
C ILE A 27 -9.88 -28.46 53.77
N VAL A 28 -9.75 -29.15 52.64
CA VAL A 28 -9.60 -30.60 52.59
C VAL A 28 -8.41 -30.94 51.70
N VAL A 29 -7.36 -31.41 52.31
CA VAL A 29 -6.18 -32.02 51.69
C VAL A 29 -6.53 -33.47 51.42
N ILE A 30 -6.49 -33.88 50.15
CA ILE A 30 -6.39 -35.29 49.78
C ILE A 30 -5.07 -35.49 49.06
N VAL A 31 -4.18 -36.15 49.76
CA VAL A 31 -2.93 -36.72 49.24
C VAL A 31 -3.28 -38.05 48.58
N SER A 32 -2.99 -38.19 47.30
CA SER A 32 -2.92 -39.51 46.67
C SER A 32 -1.63 -39.61 45.87
N VAL A 33 -0.95 -40.68 46.20
CA VAL A 33 0.42 -41.02 45.87
C VAL A 33 0.53 -41.63 44.47
N LEU A 34 1.54 -41.16 43.76
CA LEU A 34 2.38 -41.77 42.71
C LEU A 34 1.91 -43.03 41.97
N VAL A 35 1.98 -42.92 40.64
CA VAL A 35 2.67 -43.93 39.83
C VAL A 35 3.52 -43.19 38.79
N LEU A 36 4.83 -43.33 38.88
CA LEU A 36 5.83 -43.00 37.85
C LEU A 36 5.72 -44.05 36.73
N GLN A 37 5.36 -43.61 35.53
CA GLN A 37 5.73 -44.31 34.32
C GLN A 37 6.49 -43.35 33.42
N ALA A 38 7.78 -43.60 33.34
CA ALA A 38 8.65 -43.02 32.32
C ALA A 38 8.31 -43.62 30.96
N CYS A 39 7.96 -42.83 30.01
CA CYS A 39 8.07 -43.15 28.61
C CYS A 39 8.65 -41.92 27.87
N SER A 40 9.86 -42.11 27.48
CA SER A 40 10.50 -41.78 26.21
C SER A 40 10.16 -40.46 25.53
N ASP A 41 11.18 -39.73 25.31
CA ASP A 41 11.44 -38.58 24.47
C ASP A 41 10.62 -38.51 23.17
N GLY A 42 9.86 -37.46 23.07
CA GLY A 42 9.34 -36.92 21.82
C GLY A 42 9.50 -35.40 21.89
N ASN A 43 10.63 -34.88 21.44
CA ASN A 43 10.78 -33.48 21.13
C ASN A 43 9.78 -33.08 20.05
N ASN A 44 8.61 -32.58 20.45
CA ASN A 44 7.78 -31.78 19.59
C ASN A 44 8.04 -30.31 19.95
N SER A 45 9.07 -29.76 19.33
CA SER A 45 9.12 -28.34 19.07
C SER A 45 7.92 -28.03 18.17
N SER A 46 6.85 -27.47 18.73
CA SER A 46 5.83 -26.82 17.95
C SER A 46 6.43 -25.52 17.42
N ASP A 47 7.19 -25.64 16.34
CA ASP A 47 7.39 -24.54 15.41
C ASP A 47 6.00 -24.19 14.86
N ASN A 48 5.42 -23.10 15.35
CA ASN A 48 4.36 -22.37 14.67
C ASN A 48 4.96 -21.69 13.43
N GLY A 49 5.51 -22.49 12.51
CA GLY A 49 5.86 -22.07 11.17
C GLY A 49 4.55 -21.85 10.42
N ALA A 50 4.27 -20.60 10.04
CA ALA A 50 3.28 -20.32 9.03
C ALA A 50 3.57 -21.28 7.85
N SER A 51 2.60 -22.08 7.47
CA SER A 51 2.70 -22.99 6.33
C SER A 51 2.77 -22.11 5.08
N PHE A 52 3.98 -21.76 4.65
CA PHE A 52 4.16 -21.17 3.34
C PHE A 52 3.68 -22.20 2.31
N ALA A 53 2.81 -21.76 1.38
CA ALA A 53 2.45 -22.59 0.24
C ALA A 53 3.74 -23.03 -0.46
N SER A 54 3.86 -24.33 -0.76
CA SER A 54 5.03 -24.85 -1.48
C SER A 54 5.11 -24.18 -2.85
N CYS A 55 6.27 -23.64 -3.20
CA CYS A 55 6.54 -23.10 -4.52
C CYS A 55 6.96 -24.18 -5.54
N GLU A 56 6.81 -25.46 -5.22
CA GLU A 56 7.12 -26.56 -6.14
C GLU A 56 6.24 -26.52 -7.38
N GLY A 57 6.84 -26.62 -8.56
CA GLY A 57 6.14 -26.66 -9.84
C GLY A 57 5.87 -25.33 -10.51
N PHE A 58 6.20 -24.22 -9.86
CA PHE A 58 6.17 -22.90 -10.49
C PHE A 58 7.38 -22.66 -11.40
N SER A 59 7.23 -21.72 -12.34
CA SER A 59 8.32 -21.32 -13.24
C SER A 59 9.49 -20.70 -12.44
N THR A 60 10.71 -21.07 -12.81
CA THR A 60 11.95 -20.47 -12.33
C THR A 60 12.57 -19.58 -13.41
N GLU A 61 11.87 -19.33 -14.52
CA GLU A 61 12.35 -18.45 -15.59
C GLU A 61 12.46 -17.02 -15.05
N SER A 62 13.64 -16.43 -15.20
CA SER A 62 13.95 -15.07 -14.73
C SER A 62 14.36 -14.19 -15.88
N GLY A 63 14.30 -12.88 -15.70
CA GLY A 63 14.72 -11.90 -16.68
C GLY A 63 13.68 -10.84 -16.99
N GLN A 64 13.87 -10.16 -18.12
CA GLN A 64 13.01 -9.11 -18.62
C GLN A 64 12.18 -9.65 -19.78
N PHE A 65 10.86 -9.59 -19.64
CA PHE A 65 9.89 -9.90 -20.68
C PHE A 65 9.22 -8.57 -21.10
N PRO A 66 9.72 -7.90 -22.16
CA PRO A 66 9.34 -6.52 -22.45
C PRO A 66 7.91 -6.40 -22.93
N GLU A 67 7.32 -7.49 -23.47
CA GLU A 67 5.94 -7.51 -23.90
C GLU A 67 5.28 -8.86 -23.63
N ARG A 68 4.25 -8.82 -22.80
CA ARG A 68 3.31 -9.91 -22.54
C ARG A 68 1.93 -9.45 -22.94
N THR A 69 1.12 -10.36 -23.46
CA THR A 69 -0.26 -10.08 -23.87
C THR A 69 -1.21 -10.88 -23.00
N LEU A 70 -2.27 -10.22 -22.52
CA LEU A 70 -3.35 -10.82 -21.76
C LEU A 70 -4.68 -10.36 -22.35
N PHE A 71 -5.57 -11.32 -22.67
CA PHE A 71 -6.94 -10.99 -23.07
C PHE A 71 -7.77 -10.70 -21.82
N SER A 72 -8.21 -9.44 -21.66
CA SER A 72 -8.98 -8.98 -20.51
C SER A 72 -10.00 -7.92 -20.96
N GLY A 73 -11.20 -7.98 -20.40
CA GLY A 73 -12.26 -7.03 -20.73
C GLY A 73 -12.68 -7.03 -22.21
N GLY A 74 -12.49 -8.16 -22.91
CA GLY A 74 -12.86 -8.32 -24.32
C GLY A 74 -11.82 -7.78 -25.34
N MET A 75 -10.61 -7.47 -24.90
CA MET A 75 -9.53 -6.94 -25.75
C MET A 75 -8.17 -7.46 -25.32
N ASP A 76 -7.19 -7.40 -26.21
CA ASP A 76 -5.80 -7.68 -25.86
C ASP A 76 -5.20 -6.49 -25.10
N ARG A 77 -4.56 -6.79 -23.97
CA ARG A 77 -3.88 -5.83 -23.11
C ARG A 77 -2.41 -6.22 -22.99
N TYR A 78 -1.56 -5.24 -22.83
CA TYR A 78 -0.11 -5.42 -22.88
C TYR A 78 0.55 -5.01 -21.55
N TYR A 79 1.61 -5.70 -21.17
CA TYR A 79 2.42 -5.36 -20.00
C TYR A 79 3.85 -5.88 -20.17
N SER A 80 4.80 -5.26 -19.50
CA SER A 80 6.13 -5.85 -19.30
C SER A 80 6.18 -6.57 -17.95
N LEU A 81 6.95 -7.65 -17.90
CA LEU A 81 7.20 -8.43 -16.70
C LEU A 81 8.70 -8.50 -16.47
N LYS A 82 9.14 -8.25 -15.23
CA LYS A 82 10.50 -8.50 -14.81
C LYS A 82 10.50 -9.40 -13.59
N VAL A 83 11.20 -10.54 -13.70
CA VAL A 83 11.29 -11.59 -12.68
C VAL A 83 12.74 -11.69 -12.24
N PRO A 84 13.04 -11.65 -10.92
CA PRO A 84 14.41 -11.77 -10.42
C PRO A 84 14.95 -13.18 -10.66
N THR A 85 16.28 -13.30 -10.67
CA THR A 85 16.93 -14.59 -10.50
C THR A 85 16.65 -15.05 -9.07
N VAL A 86 15.81 -16.09 -8.93
CA VAL A 86 15.32 -16.53 -7.63
C VAL A 86 16.46 -17.15 -6.82
N THR A 87 16.74 -16.59 -5.67
CA THR A 87 17.81 -17.07 -4.77
C THR A 87 17.34 -18.20 -3.85
N ASP A 88 16.03 -18.25 -3.56
CA ASP A 88 15.38 -19.33 -2.80
C ASP A 88 14.09 -19.76 -3.53
N PRO A 89 14.09 -20.89 -4.25
CA PRO A 89 12.95 -21.33 -5.05
C PRO A 89 11.75 -21.77 -4.21
N LEU A 90 11.88 -21.89 -2.91
CA LEU A 90 10.79 -22.24 -2.01
C LEU A 90 10.09 -21.01 -1.40
N ARG A 91 10.65 -19.82 -1.64
CA ARG A 91 10.12 -18.57 -1.09
C ARG A 91 9.21 -17.85 -2.08
N PRO A 92 7.93 -17.63 -1.75
CA PRO A 92 7.03 -16.82 -2.58
C PRO A 92 7.54 -15.38 -2.72
N LEU A 93 7.42 -14.82 -3.92
CA LEU A 93 7.89 -13.48 -4.27
C LEU A 93 6.80 -12.43 -4.14
N PRO A 94 7.09 -11.24 -3.61
CA PRO A 94 6.19 -10.09 -3.72
C PRO A 94 5.93 -9.74 -5.19
N LEU A 95 4.77 -9.12 -5.45
CA LEU A 95 4.38 -8.59 -6.76
C LEU A 95 4.16 -7.08 -6.67
N VAL A 96 4.82 -6.32 -7.54
CA VAL A 96 4.70 -4.86 -7.62
C VAL A 96 4.15 -4.47 -8.98
N PHE A 97 3.10 -3.64 -8.99
CA PHE A 97 2.59 -2.96 -10.16
C PHE A 97 3.14 -1.53 -10.20
N ASP A 98 3.59 -1.09 -11.38
CA ASP A 98 4.12 0.25 -11.63
C ASP A 98 3.39 0.89 -12.82
N PHE A 99 2.42 1.77 -12.53
CA PHE A 99 1.48 2.34 -13.50
C PHE A 99 1.95 3.68 -14.04
N HIS A 100 1.94 3.84 -15.37
CA HIS A 100 2.31 5.09 -16.06
C HIS A 100 1.25 6.20 -15.91
N GLY A 101 1.70 7.45 -16.12
CA GLY A 101 0.82 8.63 -16.17
C GLY A 101 0.03 8.73 -17.49
N PHE A 102 -0.95 9.65 -17.51
CA PHE A 102 -1.72 9.95 -18.73
C PHE A 102 -0.83 10.40 -19.89
N GLY A 103 -1.03 9.80 -21.06
CA GLY A 103 -0.23 10.08 -22.26
C GLY A 103 1.16 9.44 -22.26
N SER A 104 1.49 8.63 -21.26
CA SER A 104 2.73 7.88 -21.14
C SER A 104 2.49 6.38 -21.43
N ASN A 105 3.52 5.55 -21.25
CA ASN A 105 3.49 4.11 -21.47
C ASN A 105 4.41 3.38 -20.48
N LYS A 106 4.43 2.04 -20.55
CA LYS A 106 5.22 1.19 -19.66
C LYS A 106 6.73 1.45 -19.72
N GLU A 107 7.27 1.76 -20.91
CA GLU A 107 8.71 2.02 -21.07
C GLU A 107 9.13 3.34 -20.41
N GLN A 108 8.30 4.39 -20.58
CA GLN A 108 8.56 5.69 -19.95
C GLN A 108 8.43 5.58 -18.43
N GLN A 109 7.41 4.87 -17.94
CA GLN A 109 7.23 4.67 -16.50
C GLN A 109 8.41 3.93 -15.89
N ALA A 110 8.87 2.85 -16.53
CA ALA A 110 10.07 2.12 -16.07
C ALA A 110 11.31 3.02 -15.99
N GLY A 111 11.44 3.98 -16.91
CA GLY A 111 12.50 5.00 -16.90
C GLY A 111 12.34 6.02 -15.77
N TYR A 112 11.11 6.41 -15.41
CA TYR A 112 10.85 7.40 -14.36
C TYR A 112 11.00 6.80 -12.96
N SER A 113 10.36 5.66 -12.72
CA SER A 113 10.31 5.02 -11.41
C SER A 113 11.57 4.25 -11.07
N GLN A 114 12.19 3.62 -12.07
CA GLN A 114 13.35 2.73 -11.91
C GLN A 114 13.12 1.55 -10.95
N PHE A 115 11.88 1.13 -10.70
CA PHE A 115 11.60 -0.08 -9.90
C PHE A 115 12.34 -1.30 -10.42
N GLY A 116 12.54 -1.39 -11.74
CA GLY A 116 13.28 -2.46 -12.37
C GLY A 116 14.71 -2.63 -11.85
N ALA A 117 15.34 -1.58 -11.32
CA ALA A 117 16.69 -1.65 -10.75
C ALA A 117 16.73 -2.40 -9.39
N LEU A 118 15.59 -2.43 -8.67
CA LEU A 118 15.50 -3.08 -7.36
C LEU A 118 15.09 -4.56 -7.43
N VAL A 119 14.62 -5.05 -8.58
CA VAL A 119 14.06 -6.40 -8.73
C VAL A 119 15.01 -7.49 -8.27
N GLU A 120 16.29 -7.43 -8.70
CA GLU A 120 17.30 -8.43 -8.32
C GLU A 120 17.73 -8.29 -6.85
N GLU A 121 17.93 -7.06 -6.37
CA GLU A 121 18.38 -6.77 -5.01
C GLU A 121 17.33 -7.19 -3.98
N GLU A 122 16.07 -6.88 -4.27
CA GLU A 122 14.96 -6.96 -3.30
C GLU A 122 14.04 -8.17 -3.54
N GLN A 123 14.31 -8.96 -4.60
CA GLN A 123 13.62 -10.22 -4.89
C GLN A 123 12.09 -10.07 -4.95
N PHE A 124 11.58 -9.27 -5.90
CA PHE A 124 10.15 -9.16 -6.21
C PHE A 124 9.89 -9.24 -7.72
N ILE A 125 8.69 -9.60 -8.10
CA ILE A 125 8.20 -9.58 -9.48
C ILE A 125 7.66 -8.18 -9.78
N LEU A 126 8.05 -7.57 -10.90
CA LEU A 126 7.56 -6.27 -11.34
C LEU A 126 6.71 -6.41 -12.60
N ILE A 127 5.50 -5.85 -12.56
CA ILE A 127 4.62 -5.67 -13.70
C ILE A 127 4.54 -4.16 -14.00
N THR A 128 4.84 -3.78 -15.25
CA THR A 128 4.61 -2.43 -15.74
C THR A 128 3.65 -2.53 -16.93
N PRO A 129 2.35 -2.26 -16.75
CA PRO A 129 1.35 -2.46 -17.80
C PRO A 129 1.13 -1.21 -18.64
N ASP A 130 0.51 -1.38 -19.83
CA ASP A 130 0.01 -0.30 -20.68
C ASP A 130 -1.49 -0.08 -20.52
N GLY A 131 -1.87 1.16 -20.30
CA GLY A 131 -3.25 1.61 -20.32
C GLY A 131 -3.76 1.80 -21.75
N ILE A 132 -5.07 1.60 -21.96
CA ILE A 132 -5.70 1.83 -23.26
C ILE A 132 -5.58 3.30 -23.66
N ASP A 133 -5.10 3.55 -24.88
CA ASP A 133 -4.81 4.89 -25.38
C ASP A 133 -4.00 5.72 -24.37
N ASN A 134 -2.99 5.09 -23.79
CA ASN A 134 -2.07 5.70 -22.82
C ASN A 134 -2.79 6.32 -21.61
N SER A 135 -3.85 5.65 -21.13
CA SER A 135 -4.65 6.12 -20.00
C SER A 135 -5.26 5.00 -19.18
N TRP A 136 -5.58 5.31 -17.91
CA TRP A 136 -6.26 4.43 -16.96
C TRP A 136 -7.61 5.00 -16.57
N ASN A 137 -8.63 4.17 -16.49
CA ASN A 137 -9.90 4.51 -15.89
C ASN A 137 -9.79 4.46 -14.36
N ALA A 138 -9.48 5.60 -13.76
CA ALA A 138 -9.37 5.72 -12.31
C ALA A 138 -10.63 6.32 -11.65
N GLY A 139 -11.77 6.30 -12.34
CA GLY A 139 -13.04 6.88 -11.89
C GLY A 139 -13.39 8.14 -12.68
N THR A 140 -13.10 9.33 -12.18
CA THR A 140 -13.41 10.61 -12.87
C THR A 140 -12.28 11.08 -13.81
N CYS A 141 -11.17 10.35 -13.91
CA CYS A 141 -10.00 10.62 -14.75
C CYS A 141 -9.33 9.28 -15.16
N CYS A 142 -8.73 9.13 -16.32
CA CYS A 142 -8.50 10.10 -17.38
C CYS A 142 -8.70 9.46 -18.75
N GLY A 143 -8.80 10.34 -19.75
CA GLY A 143 -8.68 10.01 -21.17
C GLY A 143 -9.72 9.05 -21.72
N ASN A 144 -9.32 8.32 -22.78
CA ASN A 144 -10.21 7.39 -23.44
C ASN A 144 -10.59 6.18 -22.60
N ALA A 145 -9.73 5.77 -21.67
CA ALA A 145 -10.06 4.67 -20.75
C ALA A 145 -11.32 4.97 -19.93
N VAL A 146 -11.48 6.21 -19.43
CA VAL A 146 -12.73 6.65 -18.75
C VAL A 146 -13.89 6.73 -19.72
N ASN A 147 -13.69 7.38 -20.88
CA ASN A 147 -14.76 7.59 -21.87
C ASN A 147 -15.34 6.27 -22.41
N ALA A 148 -14.49 5.26 -22.57
CA ALA A 148 -14.87 3.91 -23.01
C ALA A 148 -15.25 2.99 -21.86
N ALA A 149 -15.25 3.48 -20.60
CA ALA A 149 -15.51 2.70 -19.40
C ALA A 149 -14.66 1.41 -19.32
N VAL A 150 -13.36 1.52 -19.70
CA VAL A 150 -12.44 0.38 -19.65
C VAL A 150 -12.37 -0.18 -18.25
N ASP A 151 -12.45 -1.49 -18.09
CA ASP A 151 -12.33 -2.16 -16.79
C ASP A 151 -10.85 -2.47 -16.48
N ASP A 152 -10.12 -1.44 -16.04
CA ASP A 152 -8.72 -1.57 -15.67
C ASP A 152 -8.55 -2.33 -14.33
N VAL A 153 -9.57 -2.35 -13.48
CA VAL A 153 -9.54 -3.13 -12.23
C VAL A 153 -9.58 -4.63 -12.55
N ALA A 154 -10.46 -5.05 -13.47
CA ALA A 154 -10.49 -6.44 -13.95
C ALA A 154 -9.16 -6.81 -14.61
N PHE A 155 -8.57 -5.94 -15.42
CA PHE A 155 -7.26 -6.20 -16.05
C PHE A 155 -6.16 -6.45 -15.01
N VAL A 156 -6.10 -5.66 -13.94
CA VAL A 156 -5.13 -5.88 -12.85
C VAL A 156 -5.39 -7.21 -12.14
N ASN A 157 -6.64 -7.53 -11.86
CA ASN A 157 -7.02 -8.80 -11.26
C ASN A 157 -6.65 -10.01 -12.14
N ASP A 158 -6.80 -9.87 -13.46
CA ASP A 158 -6.43 -10.89 -14.42
C ASP A 158 -4.90 -11.07 -14.49
N MET A 159 -4.12 -9.97 -14.45
CA MET A 159 -2.65 -10.03 -14.38
C MET A 159 -2.17 -10.70 -13.07
N ILE A 160 -2.77 -10.39 -11.93
CA ILE A 160 -2.47 -11.08 -10.66
C ILE A 160 -2.71 -12.59 -10.84
N THR A 161 -3.85 -12.97 -11.40
CA THR A 161 -4.21 -14.38 -11.61
C THR A 161 -3.25 -15.09 -12.57
N GLU A 162 -2.93 -14.46 -13.70
CA GLU A 162 -2.03 -15.00 -14.72
C GLU A 162 -0.62 -15.21 -14.18
N VAL A 163 -0.04 -14.17 -13.57
CA VAL A 163 1.33 -14.22 -13.06
C VAL A 163 1.43 -15.16 -11.85
N SER A 164 0.40 -15.24 -10.99
CA SER A 164 0.37 -16.19 -9.87
C SER A 164 0.16 -17.67 -10.28
N ARG A 165 -0.29 -17.94 -11.50
CA ARG A 165 -0.31 -19.31 -12.04
C ARG A 165 1.06 -19.76 -12.56
N GLU A 166 1.85 -18.80 -13.04
CA GLU A 166 3.15 -19.07 -13.63
C GLU A 166 4.27 -19.02 -12.59
N TYR A 167 4.23 -18.05 -11.69
CA TYR A 167 5.25 -17.80 -10.67
C TYR A 167 4.68 -17.94 -9.26
N CYS A 168 5.54 -18.32 -8.31
CA CYS A 168 5.17 -18.39 -6.91
C CYS A 168 5.07 -16.99 -6.29
N VAL A 169 3.91 -16.36 -6.46
CA VAL A 169 3.61 -15.04 -5.91
C VAL A 169 3.13 -15.16 -4.47
N ASP A 170 3.61 -14.29 -3.59
CA ASP A 170 3.07 -14.11 -2.25
C ASP A 170 1.79 -13.27 -2.32
N SER A 171 0.64 -13.89 -2.14
CA SER A 171 -0.66 -13.22 -2.18
C SER A 171 -0.83 -12.13 -1.12
N ASN A 172 -0.03 -12.17 -0.05
CA ASN A 172 -0.06 -11.17 1.01
C ASN A 172 0.86 -9.98 0.71
N ARG A 173 1.65 -10.03 -0.38
CA ARG A 173 2.61 -8.99 -0.73
C ARG A 173 2.44 -8.52 -2.18
N ILE A 174 1.23 -8.06 -2.52
CA ILE A 174 0.91 -7.47 -3.82
C ILE A 174 0.71 -5.97 -3.63
N TYR A 175 1.47 -5.16 -4.36
CA TYR A 175 1.56 -3.72 -4.16
C TYR A 175 1.32 -2.95 -5.44
N SER A 176 0.88 -1.69 -5.32
CA SER A 176 0.62 -0.82 -6.47
C SER A 176 1.30 0.53 -6.29
N ALA A 177 2.09 0.92 -7.29
CA ALA A 177 2.68 2.24 -7.42
C ALA A 177 2.33 2.85 -8.78
N GLY A 178 2.46 4.16 -8.91
CA GLY A 178 2.29 4.81 -10.19
C GLY A 178 2.31 6.32 -10.09
N MET A 179 2.54 6.96 -11.25
CA MET A 179 2.60 8.42 -11.34
C MET A 179 1.32 8.98 -11.92
N SER A 180 0.84 10.13 -11.39
CA SER A 180 -0.27 10.88 -11.99
C SER A 180 -1.52 9.99 -12.16
N ASN A 181 -2.01 9.78 -13.38
CA ASN A 181 -3.10 8.84 -13.68
C ASN A 181 -2.79 7.39 -13.21
N GLY A 182 -1.50 6.97 -13.22
CA GLY A 182 -1.06 5.71 -12.63
C GLY A 182 -1.18 5.68 -11.09
N GLY A 183 -0.97 6.81 -10.43
CA GLY A 183 -1.26 6.96 -9.00
C GLY A 183 -2.76 7.02 -8.71
N PHE A 184 -3.56 7.60 -9.63
CA PHE A 184 -5.02 7.61 -9.51
C PHE A 184 -5.60 6.18 -9.58
N ILE A 185 -5.13 5.35 -10.55
CA ILE A 185 -5.57 3.96 -10.60
C ILE A 185 -5.10 3.18 -9.38
N SER A 186 -3.92 3.47 -8.80
CA SER A 186 -3.47 2.84 -7.56
C SER A 186 -4.44 3.10 -6.40
N TYR A 187 -4.95 4.33 -6.26
CA TYR A 187 -6.03 4.63 -5.30
C TYR A 187 -7.30 3.83 -5.58
N ARG A 188 -7.71 3.72 -6.85
CA ARG A 188 -8.88 2.92 -7.23
C ARG A 188 -8.71 1.44 -6.90
N LEU A 189 -7.52 0.88 -7.17
CA LEU A 189 -7.19 -0.51 -6.81
C LEU A 189 -7.25 -0.74 -5.30
N ALA A 190 -6.74 0.20 -4.50
CA ALA A 190 -6.86 0.14 -3.05
C ALA A 190 -8.32 0.20 -2.56
N CYS A 191 -9.24 0.83 -3.31
CA CYS A 191 -10.66 0.82 -3.01
C CYS A 191 -11.35 -0.49 -3.41
N GLU A 192 -11.08 -0.99 -4.64
CA GLU A 192 -11.86 -2.06 -5.27
C GLU A 192 -11.20 -3.46 -5.14
N LEU A 193 -9.88 -3.52 -4.90
CA LEU A 193 -9.10 -4.75 -4.68
C LEU A 193 -8.36 -4.73 -3.34
N SER A 194 -8.97 -4.13 -2.31
CA SER A 194 -8.37 -4.05 -0.97
C SER A 194 -8.10 -5.42 -0.33
N ASP A 195 -8.76 -6.47 -0.77
CA ASP A 195 -8.52 -7.86 -0.39
C ASP A 195 -7.24 -8.46 -1.00
N LYS A 196 -6.65 -7.80 -2.01
CA LYS A 196 -5.46 -8.25 -2.74
C LYS A 196 -4.30 -7.28 -2.66
N ILE A 197 -4.57 -5.97 -2.82
CA ILE A 197 -3.53 -4.93 -2.79
C ILE A 197 -3.16 -4.63 -1.34
N ALA A 198 -1.97 -5.02 -0.93
CA ALA A 198 -1.49 -4.88 0.43
C ALA A 198 -1.22 -3.43 0.82
N ALA A 199 -0.59 -2.64 -0.07
CA ALA A 199 -0.31 -1.21 0.12
C ALA A 199 -0.14 -0.51 -1.23
N ILE A 200 -0.23 0.84 -1.24
CA ILE A 200 -0.05 1.65 -2.45
C ILE A 200 0.94 2.79 -2.24
N ALA A 201 1.59 3.21 -3.36
CA ALA A 201 2.53 4.33 -3.41
C ALA A 201 2.22 5.27 -4.59
N PRO A 202 1.19 6.12 -4.52
CA PRO A 202 0.85 7.09 -5.55
C PRO A 202 1.82 8.28 -5.55
N VAL A 203 2.34 8.64 -6.74
CA VAL A 203 3.27 9.77 -6.95
C VAL A 203 2.59 10.83 -7.80
N ALA A 204 2.70 12.11 -7.39
CA ALA A 204 2.08 13.26 -8.06
C ALA A 204 0.60 13.01 -8.37
N ALA A 205 -0.14 12.51 -7.38
CA ALA A 205 -1.47 11.95 -7.57
C ALA A 205 -2.48 12.42 -6.53
N ALA A 206 -3.76 12.13 -6.80
CA ALA A 206 -4.89 12.36 -5.91
C ALA A 206 -5.90 11.22 -6.05
N ASN A 207 -6.77 11.02 -5.07
CA ASN A 207 -7.89 10.11 -5.20
C ASN A 207 -8.98 10.75 -6.08
N VAL A 208 -9.35 10.08 -7.16
CA VAL A 208 -10.39 10.49 -8.11
C VAL A 208 -11.47 9.42 -8.30
N THR A 209 -11.51 8.42 -7.41
CA THR A 209 -12.54 7.38 -7.43
C THR A 209 -13.90 7.96 -7.11
N THR A 210 -14.94 7.48 -7.78
CA THR A 210 -16.33 7.94 -7.57
C THR A 210 -16.97 7.33 -6.32
N SER A 211 -16.50 6.14 -5.94
CA SER A 211 -16.93 5.43 -4.73
C SER A 211 -15.76 4.62 -4.20
N CYS A 212 -15.44 4.79 -2.94
CA CYS A 212 -14.33 4.09 -2.29
C CYS A 212 -14.82 3.51 -0.96
N ALA A 213 -14.91 2.20 -0.90
CA ALA A 213 -15.30 1.47 0.31
C ALA A 213 -14.43 0.20 0.42
N PRO A 214 -13.14 0.33 0.73
CA PRO A 214 -12.26 -0.81 0.86
C PRO A 214 -12.74 -1.75 1.98
N SER A 215 -12.59 -3.04 1.81
CA SER A 215 -13.01 -4.06 2.79
C SER A 215 -12.15 -4.06 4.05
N ARG A 216 -10.98 -3.42 3.99
CA ARG A 216 -10.04 -3.24 5.09
C ARG A 216 -9.30 -1.92 4.94
N PRO A 217 -8.64 -1.41 6.00
CA PRO A 217 -7.66 -0.34 5.88
C PRO A 217 -6.53 -0.75 4.93
N VAL A 218 -6.14 0.15 4.00
CA VAL A 218 -5.03 -0.08 3.06
C VAL A 218 -3.95 0.96 3.31
N PRO A 219 -2.71 0.56 3.66
CA PRO A 219 -1.60 1.48 3.84
C PRO A 219 -1.27 2.28 2.57
N VAL A 220 -0.96 3.57 2.75
CA VAL A 220 -0.64 4.51 1.65
C VAL A 220 0.60 5.31 1.99
N ILE A 221 1.57 5.38 1.05
CA ILE A 221 2.63 6.39 1.04
C ILE A 221 2.52 7.23 -0.22
N ALA A 222 2.17 8.50 -0.09
CA ALA A 222 1.98 9.42 -1.22
C ALA A 222 3.12 10.43 -1.33
N PHE A 223 3.48 10.82 -2.57
CA PHE A 223 4.52 11.81 -2.85
C PHE A 223 3.94 12.93 -3.70
N ASN A 224 3.90 14.17 -3.17
CA ASN A 224 3.30 15.30 -3.87
C ASN A 224 4.18 16.56 -3.81
N GLY A 225 4.41 17.18 -4.96
CA GLY A 225 5.13 18.44 -5.09
C GLY A 225 4.24 19.66 -4.83
N THR A 226 4.75 20.66 -4.10
CA THR A 226 3.99 21.89 -3.79
C THR A 226 3.80 22.81 -5.00
N ALA A 227 4.66 22.67 -6.05
CA ALA A 227 4.59 23.42 -7.31
C ALA A 227 4.07 22.57 -8.49
N ASP A 228 3.42 21.45 -8.23
CA ASP A 228 2.82 20.63 -9.27
C ASP A 228 1.66 21.38 -9.96
N VAL A 229 1.81 21.63 -11.27
CA VAL A 229 0.85 22.40 -12.08
C VAL A 229 -0.27 21.53 -12.68
N LEU A 230 -0.15 20.21 -12.65
CA LEU A 230 -1.13 19.27 -13.19
C LEU A 230 -2.03 18.67 -12.11
N VAL A 231 -1.42 18.21 -11.01
CA VAL A 231 -2.13 17.71 -9.84
C VAL A 231 -1.79 18.58 -8.66
N SER A 232 -2.62 19.61 -8.41
CA SER A 232 -2.32 20.57 -7.35
C SER A 232 -2.06 19.87 -6.01
N TYR A 233 -1.06 20.35 -5.29
CA TYR A 233 -0.71 19.86 -3.96
C TYR A 233 -1.92 19.70 -3.03
N SER A 234 -2.85 20.67 -3.07
CA SER A 234 -4.07 20.62 -2.24
C SER A 234 -4.99 19.43 -2.54
N ARG A 235 -4.96 18.90 -3.78
CA ARG A 235 -5.70 17.68 -4.13
C ARG A 235 -5.01 16.43 -3.60
N GLY A 236 -3.68 16.39 -3.70
CA GLY A 236 -2.88 15.30 -3.13
C GLY A 236 -3.00 15.24 -1.60
N LEU A 237 -2.85 16.37 -0.93
CA LEU A 237 -3.05 16.49 0.53
C LEU A 237 -4.44 15.99 0.94
N ARG A 238 -5.48 16.47 0.27
CA ARG A 238 -6.87 16.03 0.56
C ARG A 238 -7.03 14.51 0.40
N ALA A 239 -6.44 13.93 -0.63
CA ALA A 239 -6.51 12.48 -0.85
C ALA A 239 -5.90 11.70 0.31
N VAL A 240 -4.77 12.19 0.86
CA VAL A 240 -4.12 11.58 2.02
C VAL A 240 -4.93 11.77 3.29
N ASP A 241 -5.49 12.97 3.53
CA ASP A 241 -6.34 13.24 4.68
C ASP A 241 -7.62 12.36 4.66
N GLU A 242 -8.28 12.25 3.49
CA GLU A 242 -9.43 11.36 3.30
C GLU A 242 -9.06 9.90 3.53
N TRP A 243 -7.86 9.48 3.10
CA TRP A 243 -7.39 8.11 3.29
C TRP A 243 -7.01 7.82 4.74
N ALA A 244 -6.42 8.78 5.46
CA ALA A 244 -6.18 8.67 6.89
C ALA A 244 -7.49 8.49 7.68
N LEU A 245 -8.54 9.21 7.30
CA LEU A 245 -9.89 9.02 7.86
C LEU A 245 -10.45 7.63 7.53
N GLN A 246 -10.30 7.17 6.28
CA GLN A 246 -10.73 5.85 5.83
C GLN A 246 -10.02 4.72 6.61
N ASN A 247 -8.73 4.88 6.86
CA ASN A 247 -7.91 3.96 7.64
C ASN A 247 -8.11 4.12 9.16
N GLN A 248 -8.95 5.08 9.61
CA GLN A 248 -9.21 5.38 11.02
C GLN A 248 -7.92 5.67 11.80
N CYS A 249 -7.03 6.46 11.20
CA CYS A 249 -5.78 6.87 11.83
C CYS A 249 -6.00 7.95 12.90
N GLU A 250 -4.99 8.19 13.76
CA GLU A 250 -4.96 9.38 14.61
C GLU A 250 -5.05 10.67 13.81
N SER A 251 -5.64 11.71 14.39
CA SER A 251 -5.93 12.98 13.69
C SER A 251 -4.72 13.87 13.41
N GLN A 252 -3.58 13.61 14.02
CA GLN A 252 -2.37 14.41 13.91
C GLN A 252 -1.20 13.59 13.37
N PRO A 253 -0.70 13.92 12.17
CA PRO A 253 0.44 13.21 11.62
C PRO A 253 1.73 13.59 12.32
N ARG A 254 2.67 12.66 12.40
CA ARG A 254 4.01 12.83 12.91
C ARG A 254 5.03 12.94 11.77
N ARG A 255 6.03 13.84 11.91
CA ARG A 255 7.13 13.89 10.97
C ARG A 255 8.00 12.62 11.11
N VAL A 256 8.18 11.90 10.00
CA VAL A 256 8.95 10.66 9.93
C VAL A 256 10.21 10.79 9.07
N TYR A 257 10.27 11.80 8.20
CA TYR A 257 11.42 12.08 7.35
C TYR A 257 11.57 13.59 7.11
N GLU A 258 12.82 14.10 7.06
CA GLU A 258 13.13 15.46 6.67
C GLU A 258 14.54 15.50 6.08
N GLN A 259 14.66 15.92 4.83
CA GLN A 259 15.93 16.13 4.15
C GLN A 259 15.77 17.14 3.01
N GLY A 260 16.53 18.23 3.05
CA GLY A 260 16.51 19.27 2.03
C GLY A 260 15.11 19.85 1.81
N ASP A 261 14.56 19.66 0.62
CA ASP A 261 13.23 20.13 0.23
C ASP A 261 12.11 19.10 0.49
N VAL A 262 12.39 18.04 1.26
CA VAL A 262 11.43 16.96 1.51
C VAL A 262 11.09 16.83 2.98
N THR A 263 9.80 16.75 3.28
CA THR A 263 9.25 16.39 4.60
C THR A 263 8.19 15.30 4.43
N CYS A 264 8.33 14.16 5.13
CA CYS A 264 7.26 13.16 5.18
C CYS A 264 6.56 13.19 6.53
N LEU A 265 5.23 13.15 6.48
CA LEU A 265 4.31 13.12 7.61
C LEU A 265 3.52 11.82 7.58
N ALA A 266 3.52 11.06 8.68
CA ALA A 266 2.78 9.82 8.80
C ALA A 266 1.64 9.97 9.81
N TYR A 267 0.44 9.58 9.42
CA TYR A 267 -0.66 9.24 10.28
C TYR A 267 -0.47 7.78 10.74
N GLU A 268 -0.24 7.62 12.02
CA GLU A 268 0.02 6.31 12.67
C GLU A 268 -1.19 5.87 13.50
N GLU A 269 -1.08 4.73 14.17
CA GLU A 269 -2.15 4.15 14.99
C GLU A 269 -3.48 4.02 14.23
N CYS A 270 -3.37 3.70 12.94
CA CYS A 270 -4.53 3.41 12.11
C CYS A 270 -5.09 2.01 12.42
N SER A 271 -6.34 1.78 12.02
CA SER A 271 -6.98 0.48 12.19
C SER A 271 -6.18 -0.63 11.50
N GLN A 272 -6.11 -1.81 12.14
CA GLN A 272 -5.40 -3.01 11.65
C GLN A 272 -3.91 -2.77 11.30
N GLY A 273 -3.23 -1.82 11.96
CA GLY A 273 -1.82 -1.55 11.74
C GLY A 273 -1.48 -0.87 10.41
N ALA A 274 -2.48 -0.32 9.72
CA ALA A 274 -2.24 0.50 8.53
C ALA A 274 -1.48 1.78 8.90
N THR A 275 -0.85 2.41 7.91
CA THR A 275 -0.21 3.73 8.00
C THR A 275 -0.63 4.54 6.78
N THR A 276 -0.82 5.84 6.95
CA THR A 276 -1.04 6.76 5.83
C THR A 276 0.02 7.85 5.89
N GLU A 277 0.86 7.93 4.86
CA GLU A 277 2.03 8.81 4.81
C GLU A 277 1.96 9.75 3.61
N LEU A 278 2.35 11.01 3.82
CA LEU A 278 2.53 12.03 2.79
C LEU A 278 3.95 12.56 2.81
N CYS A 279 4.69 12.35 1.73
CA CYS A 279 5.96 13.01 1.47
C CYS A 279 5.71 14.26 0.63
N ILE A 280 5.98 15.42 1.21
CA ILE A 280 5.82 16.75 0.66
C ILE A 280 7.16 17.18 0.07
N ILE A 281 7.18 17.51 -1.23
CA ILE A 281 8.36 18.03 -1.90
C ILE A 281 8.15 19.53 -2.11
N ASP A 282 8.88 20.35 -1.38
CA ASP A 282 8.78 21.82 -1.48
C ASP A 282 9.33 22.30 -2.82
N GLU A 283 8.57 23.16 -3.49
CA GLU A 283 8.81 23.58 -4.88
C GLU A 283 8.91 22.39 -5.89
N GLY A 284 8.57 21.17 -5.48
CA GLY A 284 8.54 20.00 -6.34
C GLY A 284 7.44 20.12 -7.41
N GLY A 285 7.75 19.67 -8.62
CA GLY A 285 6.82 19.67 -9.75
C GLY A 285 6.07 18.34 -9.90
N HIS A 286 5.51 18.15 -11.12
CA HIS A 286 4.85 16.91 -11.54
C HIS A 286 5.89 15.87 -11.96
N THR A 287 6.62 15.28 -11.02
CA THR A 287 7.79 14.44 -11.24
C THR A 287 7.82 13.25 -10.29
N TRP A 288 8.68 12.27 -10.60
CA TRP A 288 8.99 11.16 -9.71
C TRP A 288 10.19 11.51 -8.84
N PRO A 289 10.06 11.69 -7.51
CA PRO A 289 11.18 12.04 -6.63
C PRO A 289 12.31 11.01 -6.67
N GLY A 290 13.55 11.45 -6.82
CA GLY A 290 14.72 10.58 -6.98
C GLY A 290 14.90 10.01 -8.39
N GLY A 291 13.91 10.19 -9.25
CA GLY A 291 13.94 9.72 -10.63
C GLY A 291 14.66 10.68 -11.58
N PHE A 292 14.42 10.48 -12.86
CA PHE A 292 14.97 11.30 -13.94
C PHE A 292 14.45 12.74 -13.85
N ASN A 293 15.32 13.73 -14.16
CA ASN A 293 14.93 15.14 -14.18
C ASN A 293 14.08 15.46 -15.42
N LEU A 294 12.76 15.32 -15.30
CA LEU A 294 11.81 15.58 -16.38
C LEU A 294 11.82 17.03 -16.88
N GLN A 295 12.23 18.00 -16.04
CA GLN A 295 12.29 19.41 -16.41
C GLN A 295 13.23 19.67 -17.59
N ASP A 296 14.25 18.85 -17.77
CA ASP A 296 15.19 18.98 -18.88
C ASP A 296 14.55 18.68 -20.26
N ILE A 297 13.47 17.88 -20.27
CA ILE A 297 12.71 17.53 -21.47
C ILE A 297 11.38 18.30 -21.52
N PHE A 298 10.71 18.40 -20.37
CA PHE A 298 9.42 19.05 -20.20
C PHE A 298 9.50 20.13 -19.12
N PRO A 299 9.84 21.38 -19.47
CA PRO A 299 9.99 22.48 -18.49
C PRO A 299 8.77 22.69 -17.58
N TRP A 300 7.56 22.36 -18.06
CA TRP A 300 6.33 22.42 -17.29
C TRP A 300 6.25 21.37 -16.17
N ALA A 301 7.02 20.28 -16.26
CA ALA A 301 7.03 19.24 -15.22
C ALA A 301 7.56 19.78 -13.89
N GLY A 302 8.39 20.83 -13.91
CA GLY A 302 8.96 21.43 -12.72
C GLY A 302 10.11 20.61 -12.12
N LYS A 303 10.50 21.00 -10.91
CA LYS A 303 11.66 20.46 -10.20
C LYS A 303 11.46 18.99 -9.80
N THR A 304 12.46 18.15 -10.09
CA THR A 304 12.59 16.79 -9.53
C THR A 304 13.59 16.81 -8.39
N THR A 305 13.14 16.57 -7.16
CA THR A 305 14.04 16.47 -6.00
C THR A 305 14.91 15.22 -6.08
N GLN A 306 16.14 15.32 -5.54
CA GLN A 306 17.05 14.21 -5.32
C GLN A 306 17.27 13.95 -3.82
N ASN A 307 16.50 14.60 -2.95
CA ASN A 307 16.63 14.47 -1.50
C ASN A 307 15.80 13.30 -0.94
N ILE A 308 15.04 12.61 -1.79
CA ILE A 308 14.36 11.35 -1.49
C ILE A 308 14.27 10.51 -2.77
N ASP A 309 14.38 9.20 -2.63
CA ASP A 309 14.11 8.23 -3.68
C ASP A 309 12.74 7.59 -3.41
N ALA A 310 11.72 8.03 -4.16
CA ALA A 310 10.34 7.56 -3.96
C ALA A 310 10.20 6.04 -4.18
N THR A 311 11.00 5.46 -5.07
CA THR A 311 10.97 4.02 -5.35
C THR A 311 11.51 3.21 -4.17
N ARG A 312 12.64 3.62 -3.59
CA ARG A 312 13.19 2.95 -2.41
C ARG A 312 12.32 3.16 -1.18
N GLN A 313 11.75 4.35 -1.02
CA GLN A 313 10.80 4.63 0.08
C GLN A 313 9.51 3.82 -0.06
N ALA A 314 8.93 3.77 -1.27
CA ALA A 314 7.76 2.95 -1.56
C ALA A 314 8.04 1.46 -1.26
N TRP A 315 9.20 0.95 -1.70
CA TRP A 315 9.57 -0.43 -1.42
C TRP A 315 9.77 -0.70 0.07
N ALA A 316 10.45 0.19 0.80
CA ALA A 316 10.60 0.08 2.26
C ALA A 316 9.24 0.06 2.96
N PHE A 317 8.32 0.94 2.54
CA PHE A 317 6.95 1.00 3.02
C PHE A 317 6.19 -0.29 2.71
N PHE A 318 6.28 -0.82 1.50
CA PHE A 318 5.63 -2.06 1.09
C PHE A 318 6.08 -3.26 1.94
N LYS A 319 7.40 -3.39 2.18
CA LYS A 319 7.93 -4.46 3.05
C LYS A 319 7.38 -4.43 4.48
N ALA A 320 7.03 -3.25 4.97
CA ALA A 320 6.48 -3.07 6.31
C ALA A 320 4.96 -3.35 6.39
N HIS A 321 4.27 -3.43 5.25
CA HIS A 321 2.81 -3.52 5.19
C HIS A 321 2.33 -4.68 4.29
N PRO A 322 2.65 -5.94 4.60
CA PRO A 322 1.98 -7.09 3.97
C PRO A 322 0.51 -7.16 4.42
N LEU A 323 -0.32 -7.89 3.66
CA LEU A 323 -1.63 -8.31 4.18
C LEU A 323 -1.41 -9.18 5.42
N THR A 324 -2.18 -8.89 6.46
CA THR A 324 -2.26 -9.73 7.66
C THR A 324 -3.61 -10.45 7.63
N ASP A 325 -3.58 -11.75 7.89
CA ASP A 325 -4.77 -12.61 8.02
C ASP A 325 -5.73 -12.13 9.12
#